data_e73c7030f418fea26f3221ea826a688c
#
_entry.id   e73c7030f418fea26f3221ea826a688c
#
_cell.length_a   1.000
_cell.length_b   1.000
_cell.length_c   1.000
_cell.angle_alpha   90.00
_cell.angle_beta   90.00
_cell.angle_gamma   90.00
#
_symmetry.space_group_name_H-M   'P 1'
#
loop_
_entity.id
_entity.type
_entity.pdbx_description
1 polymer ?
#
loop_
_entity_poly.entity_id
_entity_poly.type
_entity_poly.pdbx_seq_one_letter_code
_entity_poly.pdbx_strand_id
1 'polypeptide(L)'
;NECEDFPRPPKALTLNWYAQSQSIERKMATIHKRSAEFARLMEEKGLHTLVLKGIAVSTYYPNPLHREFGDLDCYLFEGNPENTIIWENCYEKGNVAGEAAGCVVKRGHYKHSHIKYNGLEIENHQFALPIKDGKETKELERHLREVALPTRKNENNALLIPSTNFNALFLTAHAMSHFLYESIKIRNVLDWALFLKKEQNNVDWKTFWEWCEKM
;
A
#
# COMPACT_ATOMS: atom_id res chain seq x y z
N ASN A 1 18.68 -19.75 -16.96
CA ASN A 1 19.63 -20.80 -17.35
C ASN A 1 20.55 -21.29 -16.20
N GLU A 2 20.18 -21.06 -14.93
CA GLU A 2 21.05 -21.38 -13.80
C GLU A 2 20.47 -22.45 -12.87
N CYS A 3 19.49 -23.23 -13.32
CA CYS A 3 18.89 -24.32 -12.56
C CYS A 3 18.97 -25.67 -13.30
N GLU A 4 20.07 -25.94 -14.00
CA GLU A 4 20.24 -27.22 -14.71
C GLU A 4 20.36 -28.43 -13.77
N ASP A 5 20.72 -28.22 -12.51
CA ASP A 5 20.92 -29.28 -11.50
C ASP A 5 19.66 -29.67 -10.69
N PHE A 6 18.53 -28.98 -10.90
CA PHE A 6 17.31 -29.33 -10.18
C PHE A 6 16.41 -30.27 -11.02
N PRO A 7 15.85 -31.33 -10.41
CA PRO A 7 14.92 -32.19 -11.11
C PRO A 7 13.69 -31.38 -11.55
N ARG A 8 13.33 -31.55 -12.83
CA ARG A 8 12.14 -30.88 -13.38
C ARG A 8 10.87 -31.39 -12.65
N PRO A 9 10.00 -30.48 -12.21
CA PRO A 9 8.77 -30.89 -11.57
C PRO A 9 7.88 -31.70 -12.54
N PRO A 10 7.04 -32.61 -12.04
CA PRO A 10 6.07 -33.35 -12.86
C PRO A 10 5.24 -32.38 -13.72
N LYS A 11 4.94 -32.77 -14.96
CA LYS A 11 4.21 -31.94 -15.93
C LYS A 11 2.87 -31.43 -15.38
N ALA A 12 2.13 -32.27 -14.64
CA ALA A 12 0.87 -31.88 -14.01
C ALA A 12 1.04 -30.78 -12.99
N LEU A 13 2.12 -30.82 -12.18
CA LEU A 13 2.43 -29.77 -11.20
C LEU A 13 2.81 -28.45 -11.90
N THR A 14 3.61 -28.52 -12.95
CA THR A 14 3.99 -27.34 -13.76
C THR A 14 2.76 -26.67 -14.37
N LEU A 15 1.85 -27.45 -14.94
CA LEU A 15 0.60 -26.93 -15.53
C LEU A 15 -0.31 -26.30 -14.45
N ASN A 16 -0.39 -26.92 -13.26
CA ASN A 16 -1.15 -26.37 -12.14
C ASN A 16 -0.57 -25.02 -11.68
N TRP A 17 0.74 -24.93 -11.49
CA TRP A 17 1.41 -23.67 -11.14
C TRP A 17 1.17 -22.59 -12.18
N TYR A 18 1.29 -22.92 -13.46
CA TYR A 18 1.00 -21.98 -14.55
C TYR A 18 -0.45 -21.47 -14.49
N ALA A 19 -1.42 -22.37 -14.31
CA ALA A 19 -2.83 -22.01 -14.21
C ALA A 19 -3.10 -21.10 -12.99
N GLN A 20 -2.48 -21.39 -11.84
CA GLN A 20 -2.57 -20.54 -10.65
C GLN A 20 -1.96 -19.15 -10.89
N SER A 21 -0.77 -19.08 -11.49
CA SER A 21 -0.13 -17.79 -11.82
C SER A 21 -1.01 -16.95 -12.73
N GLN A 22 -1.58 -17.54 -13.78
CA GLN A 22 -2.51 -16.85 -14.68
C GLN A 22 -3.80 -16.37 -13.98
N SER A 23 -4.29 -17.15 -12.99
CA SER A 23 -5.45 -16.75 -12.18
C SER A 23 -5.13 -15.55 -11.30
N ILE A 24 -3.95 -15.57 -10.66
CA ILE A 24 -3.46 -14.45 -9.82
C ILE A 24 -3.29 -13.18 -10.67
N GLU A 25 -2.63 -13.28 -11.83
CA GLU A 25 -2.42 -12.14 -12.73
C GLU A 25 -3.75 -11.50 -13.16
N ARG A 26 -4.75 -12.30 -13.55
CA ARG A 26 -6.09 -11.79 -13.91
C ARG A 26 -6.79 -11.10 -12.73
N LYS A 27 -6.71 -11.71 -11.54
CA LYS A 27 -7.25 -11.11 -10.32
C LYS A 27 -6.58 -9.77 -10.01
N MET A 28 -5.24 -9.73 -10.04
CA MET A 28 -4.49 -8.51 -9.76
C MET A 28 -4.71 -7.42 -10.79
N ALA A 29 -4.74 -7.75 -12.09
CA ALA A 29 -5.08 -6.79 -13.14
C ALA A 29 -6.47 -6.16 -12.92
N THR A 30 -7.45 -6.94 -12.46
CA THR A 30 -8.79 -6.44 -12.12
C THR A 30 -8.75 -5.49 -10.92
N ILE A 31 -7.99 -5.83 -9.88
CA ILE A 31 -7.83 -4.99 -8.68
C ILE A 31 -7.13 -3.67 -9.05
N HIS A 32 -6.03 -3.73 -9.82
CA HIS A 32 -5.30 -2.54 -10.28
C HIS A 32 -6.22 -1.61 -11.09
N LYS A 33 -7.01 -2.17 -12.00
CA LYS A 33 -7.98 -1.40 -12.80
C LYS A 33 -9.01 -0.70 -11.91
N ARG A 34 -9.65 -1.42 -10.98
CA ARG A 34 -10.67 -0.86 -10.07
C ARG A 34 -10.08 0.17 -9.12
N SER A 35 -8.85 -0.03 -8.66
CA SER A 35 -8.14 0.95 -7.83
C SER A 35 -7.89 2.25 -8.59
N ALA A 36 -7.51 2.17 -9.86
CA ALA A 36 -7.33 3.34 -10.71
C ALA A 36 -8.65 4.07 -11.00
N GLU A 37 -9.75 3.33 -11.19
CA GLU A 37 -11.10 3.89 -11.36
C GLU A 37 -11.55 4.62 -10.09
N PHE A 38 -11.32 4.04 -8.92
CA PHE A 38 -11.60 4.70 -7.63
C PHE A 38 -10.76 5.97 -7.44
N ALA A 39 -9.47 5.93 -7.76
CA ALA A 39 -8.62 7.12 -7.64
C ALA A 39 -9.10 8.27 -8.53
N ARG A 40 -9.54 8.00 -9.78
CA ARG A 40 -10.14 9.02 -10.65
C ARG A 40 -11.43 9.58 -10.07
N LEU A 41 -12.28 8.72 -9.51
CA LEU A 41 -13.49 9.14 -8.82
C LEU A 41 -13.18 10.10 -7.66
N MET A 42 -12.11 9.84 -6.90
CA MET A 42 -11.67 10.73 -5.82
C MET A 42 -11.07 12.04 -6.37
N GLU A 43 -10.29 11.98 -7.48
CA GLU A 43 -9.77 13.19 -8.14
C GLU A 43 -10.88 14.12 -8.63
N GLU A 44 -11.99 13.60 -9.15
CA GLU A 44 -13.18 14.39 -9.51
C GLU A 44 -13.81 15.12 -8.30
N LYS A 45 -13.52 14.66 -7.10
CA LYS A 45 -13.93 15.29 -5.82
C LYS A 45 -12.84 16.13 -5.17
N GLY A 46 -11.73 16.35 -5.88
CA GLY A 46 -10.59 17.13 -5.39
C GLY A 46 -9.68 16.38 -4.40
N LEU A 47 -9.80 15.05 -4.32
CA LEU A 47 -9.01 14.20 -3.43
C LEU A 47 -8.02 13.34 -4.22
N HIS A 48 -6.78 13.35 -3.80
CA HIS A 48 -5.75 12.45 -4.31
C HIS A 48 -5.69 11.16 -3.49
N THR A 49 -5.35 10.04 -4.15
CA THR A 49 -5.26 8.72 -3.51
C THR A 49 -3.80 8.29 -3.38
N LEU A 50 -3.29 8.27 -2.14
CA LEU A 50 -1.95 7.81 -1.78
C LEU A 50 -2.03 6.36 -1.29
N VAL A 51 -1.41 5.43 -2.00
CA VAL A 51 -1.47 4.00 -1.68
C VAL A 51 -0.41 3.62 -0.67
N LEU A 52 -0.81 3.01 0.45
CA LEU A 52 0.09 2.67 1.56
C LEU A 52 0.86 1.36 1.33
N LYS A 53 0.21 0.34 0.78
CA LYS A 53 0.79 -0.99 0.51
C LYS A 53 0.20 -1.57 -0.79
N GLY A 54 0.11 -2.87 -0.94
CA GLY A 54 -0.52 -3.49 -2.11
C GLY A 54 0.12 -3.04 -3.43
N ILE A 55 -0.55 -2.17 -4.16
CA ILE A 55 -0.10 -1.64 -5.45
C ILE A 55 1.22 -0.87 -5.32
N ALA A 56 1.41 -0.07 -4.26
CA ALA A 56 2.65 0.68 -4.07
C ALA A 56 3.87 -0.25 -4.01
N VAL A 57 3.75 -1.33 -3.25
CA VAL A 57 4.82 -2.33 -3.08
C VAL A 57 4.97 -3.22 -4.31
N SER A 58 3.87 -3.51 -5.04
CA SER A 58 3.92 -4.33 -6.24
C SER A 58 4.86 -3.76 -7.32
N THR A 59 5.09 -2.45 -7.31
CA THR A 59 6.03 -1.78 -8.23
C THR A 59 7.48 -2.22 -8.04
N TYR A 60 7.82 -2.82 -6.91
CA TYR A 60 9.15 -3.38 -6.65
C TYR A 60 9.32 -4.80 -7.22
N TYR A 61 8.24 -5.51 -7.52
CA TYR A 61 8.26 -6.84 -8.09
C TYR A 61 8.66 -6.83 -9.57
N PRO A 62 9.35 -7.86 -10.08
CA PRO A 62 9.64 -7.98 -11.51
C PRO A 62 8.39 -7.97 -12.41
N ASN A 63 7.30 -8.62 -11.94
CA ASN A 63 5.96 -8.49 -12.48
C ASN A 63 5.04 -8.01 -11.35
N PRO A 64 4.51 -6.77 -11.40
CA PRO A 64 3.64 -6.22 -10.37
C PRO A 64 2.39 -7.05 -10.09
N LEU A 65 1.90 -7.81 -11.08
CA LEU A 65 0.73 -8.68 -10.93
C LEU A 65 1.01 -9.95 -10.11
N HIS A 66 2.27 -10.25 -9.80
CA HIS A 66 2.63 -11.39 -8.95
C HIS A 66 2.61 -11.05 -7.46
N ARG A 67 2.46 -9.79 -7.10
CA ARG A 67 2.27 -9.40 -5.69
C ARG A 67 0.77 -9.40 -5.36
N GLU A 68 0.30 -10.51 -4.78
CA GLU A 68 -1.12 -10.68 -4.45
C GLU A 68 -1.56 -9.86 -3.23
N PHE A 69 -2.72 -9.21 -3.33
CA PHE A 69 -3.41 -8.50 -2.24
C PHE A 69 -4.92 -8.51 -2.50
N GLY A 70 -5.75 -8.14 -1.51
CA GLY A 70 -7.20 -8.21 -1.61
C GLY A 70 -7.91 -6.86 -1.55
N ASP A 71 -7.28 -5.87 -0.98
CA ASP A 71 -7.80 -4.57 -0.60
C ASP A 71 -6.91 -3.42 -1.10
N LEU A 72 -7.45 -2.24 -1.18
CA LEU A 72 -6.70 -1.01 -1.45
C LEU A 72 -6.57 -0.21 -0.15
N ASP A 73 -5.40 -0.27 0.48
CA ASP A 73 -5.08 0.60 1.60
C ASP A 73 -4.61 1.95 1.09
N CYS A 74 -5.27 3.02 1.46
CA CYS A 74 -4.90 4.35 1.01
C CYS A 74 -5.18 5.44 2.03
N TYR A 75 -4.41 6.51 1.92
CA TYR A 75 -4.78 7.82 2.40
C TYR A 75 -5.43 8.64 1.29
N LEU A 76 -6.42 9.44 1.65
CA LEU A 76 -6.94 10.50 0.80
C LEU A 76 -6.44 11.85 1.30
N PHE A 77 -6.07 12.73 0.38
CA PHE A 77 -5.56 14.05 0.71
C PHE A 77 -5.90 15.09 -0.36
N GLU A 78 -5.89 16.37 0.01
CA GLU A 78 -6.00 17.53 -0.89
C GLU A 78 -4.63 18.19 -1.10
N GLY A 79 -4.52 19.07 -2.08
CA GLY A 79 -3.32 19.85 -2.36
C GLY A 79 -2.63 19.45 -3.65
N ASN A 80 -1.32 19.69 -3.70
CA ASN A 80 -0.50 19.33 -4.86
C ASN A 80 0.40 18.14 -4.51
N PRO A 81 0.25 16.98 -5.17
CA PRO A 81 1.02 15.78 -4.86
C PRO A 81 2.54 15.90 -5.05
N GLU A 82 3.02 16.98 -5.67
CA GLU A 82 4.45 17.21 -5.86
C GLU A 82 5.09 17.93 -4.68
N ASN A 83 4.34 18.79 -3.96
CA ASN A 83 4.93 19.68 -2.96
C ASN A 83 4.06 19.99 -1.74
N THR A 84 2.76 19.74 -1.76
CA THR A 84 1.87 20.17 -0.67
C THR A 84 0.77 19.17 -0.43
N ILE A 85 0.76 18.55 0.74
CA ILE A 85 -0.31 17.64 1.17
C ILE A 85 -1.11 18.30 2.30
N ILE A 86 -2.44 18.32 2.14
CA ILE A 86 -3.39 18.72 3.16
C ILE A 86 -4.14 17.47 3.62
N TRP A 87 -3.96 17.10 4.88
CA TRP A 87 -4.57 15.91 5.49
C TRP A 87 -5.89 16.19 6.19
N GLU A 88 -6.13 17.46 6.52
CA GLU A 88 -7.25 17.87 7.37
C GLU A 88 -8.60 17.52 6.76
N ASN A 89 -9.41 16.78 7.53
CA ASN A 89 -10.74 16.31 7.16
C ASN A 89 -10.82 15.40 5.92
N CYS A 90 -9.70 15.05 5.27
CA CYS A 90 -9.70 14.27 4.03
C CYS A 90 -10.20 12.84 4.23
N TYR A 91 -10.00 12.25 5.40
CA TYR A 91 -10.59 10.96 5.77
C TYR A 91 -12.13 10.99 5.64
N GLU A 92 -12.79 11.96 6.25
CA GLU A 92 -14.25 12.07 6.21
C GLU A 92 -14.75 12.57 4.85
N LYS A 93 -14.06 13.51 4.21
CA LYS A 93 -14.36 13.92 2.83
C LYS A 93 -14.36 12.72 1.87
N GLY A 94 -13.41 11.79 2.02
CA GLY A 94 -13.36 10.57 1.22
C GLY A 94 -14.53 9.63 1.48
N ASN A 95 -14.96 9.49 2.73
CA ASN A 95 -16.14 8.71 3.08
C ASN A 95 -17.40 9.30 2.44
N VAL A 96 -17.61 10.60 2.58
CA VAL A 96 -18.75 11.32 1.98
C VAL A 96 -18.72 11.26 0.45
N ALA A 97 -17.53 11.39 -0.16
CA ALA A 97 -17.37 11.25 -1.61
C ALA A 97 -17.74 9.83 -2.09
N GLY A 98 -17.33 8.80 -1.33
CA GLY A 98 -17.71 7.42 -1.61
C GLY A 98 -19.22 7.21 -1.53
N GLU A 99 -19.88 7.70 -0.47
CA GLU A 99 -21.34 7.63 -0.31
C GLU A 99 -22.07 8.35 -1.44
N ALA A 100 -21.61 9.55 -1.80
CA ALA A 100 -22.19 10.32 -2.91
C ALA A 100 -22.04 9.62 -4.28
N ALA A 101 -21.02 8.76 -4.42
CA ALA A 101 -20.82 7.92 -5.60
C ALA A 101 -21.58 6.57 -5.54
N GLY A 102 -22.43 6.38 -4.53
CA GLY A 102 -23.22 5.15 -4.36
C GLY A 102 -22.46 3.97 -3.77
N CYS A 103 -21.27 4.19 -3.21
CA CYS A 103 -20.52 3.16 -2.51
C CYS A 103 -21.14 2.87 -1.13
N VAL A 104 -20.97 1.61 -0.67
CA VAL A 104 -21.26 1.27 0.72
C VAL A 104 -20.06 1.65 1.57
N VAL A 105 -20.26 2.57 2.51
CA VAL A 105 -19.21 3.03 3.43
C VAL A 105 -19.52 2.53 4.83
N LYS A 106 -18.57 1.82 5.44
CA LYS A 106 -18.66 1.35 6.83
C LYS A 106 -17.59 2.05 7.67
N ARG A 107 -18.04 2.85 8.63
CA ARG A 107 -17.22 3.48 9.67
C ARG A 107 -17.22 2.59 10.93
N GLY A 108 -16.42 2.91 11.90
CA GLY A 108 -16.43 2.25 13.22
C GLY A 108 -15.11 1.60 13.62
N HIS A 109 -14.18 1.43 12.68
CA HIS A 109 -12.82 1.09 13.05
C HIS A 109 -12.01 2.39 13.24
N TYR A 110 -11.22 2.46 14.32
CA TYR A 110 -10.47 3.69 14.68
C TYR A 110 -9.40 4.08 13.66
N LYS A 111 -8.89 3.12 12.89
CA LYS A 111 -7.77 3.30 11.98
C LYS A 111 -8.21 3.67 10.57
N HIS A 112 -9.31 3.09 10.08
CA HIS A 112 -9.81 3.25 8.71
C HIS A 112 -11.31 3.01 8.62
N SER A 113 -11.92 3.48 7.56
CA SER A 113 -13.24 3.06 7.11
C SER A 113 -13.11 2.08 5.94
N HIS A 114 -14.15 1.32 5.68
CA HIS A 114 -14.25 0.43 4.53
C HIS A 114 -15.18 1.06 3.50
N ILE A 115 -14.71 1.25 2.27
CA ILE A 115 -15.49 1.72 1.12
C ILE A 115 -15.55 0.58 0.11
N LYS A 116 -16.74 0.08 -0.20
CA LYS A 116 -16.91 -0.97 -1.19
C LYS A 116 -17.21 -0.38 -2.56
N TYR A 117 -16.25 -0.44 -3.47
CA TYR A 117 -16.33 0.10 -4.82
C TYR A 117 -16.22 -1.02 -5.87
N ASN A 118 -17.28 -1.28 -6.65
CA ASN A 118 -17.30 -2.28 -7.72
C ASN A 118 -16.72 -3.66 -7.32
N GLY A 119 -16.98 -4.08 -6.06
CA GLY A 119 -16.48 -5.34 -5.51
C GLY A 119 -15.01 -5.30 -5.06
N LEU A 120 -14.34 -4.15 -5.09
CA LEU A 120 -13.08 -3.90 -4.42
C LEU A 120 -13.35 -3.35 -3.02
N GLU A 121 -12.67 -3.89 -2.03
CA GLU A 121 -12.63 -3.34 -0.68
C GLU A 121 -11.53 -2.28 -0.59
N ILE A 122 -11.88 -1.08 -0.12
CA ILE A 122 -10.95 0.03 0.04
C ILE A 122 -10.91 0.40 1.51
N GLU A 123 -9.74 0.34 2.09
CA GLU A 123 -9.48 0.85 3.43
C GLU A 123 -9.01 2.31 3.31
N ASN A 124 -9.97 3.24 3.52
CA ASN A 124 -9.66 4.67 3.62
C ASN A 124 -9.10 4.94 5.01
N HIS A 125 -7.80 5.13 5.11
CA HIS A 125 -7.10 5.25 6.37
C HIS A 125 -7.20 6.66 6.97
N GLN A 126 -7.49 6.71 8.27
CA GLN A 126 -7.25 7.89 9.11
C GLN A 126 -5.81 7.84 9.67
N PHE A 127 -5.30 6.63 9.93
CA PHE A 127 -3.95 6.38 10.41
C PHE A 127 -3.32 5.21 9.65
N ALA A 128 -2.04 5.34 9.26
CA ALA A 128 -1.30 4.25 8.61
C ALA A 128 -1.00 3.13 9.61
N LEU A 129 -0.67 3.52 10.83
CA LEU A 129 -0.24 2.62 11.89
C LEU A 129 -1.38 2.37 12.90
N PRO A 130 -1.36 1.22 13.61
CA PRO A 130 -2.24 1.02 14.75
C PRO A 130 -1.82 1.95 15.89
N ILE A 131 -2.45 3.12 15.97
CA ILE A 131 -2.23 4.08 17.06
C ILE A 131 -2.91 3.51 18.31
N LYS A 132 -2.16 2.76 19.09
CA LYS A 132 -2.48 2.53 20.49
C LYS A 132 -1.87 3.71 21.26
N ASP A 133 -2.41 4.06 22.41
CA ASP A 133 -2.21 5.30 23.19
C ASP A 133 -0.76 5.77 23.47
N GLY A 134 0.24 5.22 22.77
CA GLY A 134 1.65 5.57 22.86
C GLY A 134 1.96 6.93 22.20
N LYS A 135 2.75 7.74 22.88
CA LYS A 135 3.26 9.01 22.37
C LYS A 135 4.11 8.78 21.10
N GLU A 136 4.95 7.75 21.14
CA GLU A 136 5.89 7.38 20.07
C GLU A 136 5.15 7.01 18.78
N THR A 137 4.04 6.26 18.88
CA THR A 137 3.25 5.88 17.70
C THR A 137 2.59 7.09 17.04
N LYS A 138 2.12 8.06 17.84
CA LYS A 138 1.55 9.31 17.33
C LYS A 138 2.61 10.18 16.65
N GLU A 139 3.81 10.23 17.21
CA GLU A 139 4.94 10.94 16.63
C GLU A 139 5.39 10.30 15.31
N LEU A 140 5.45 8.96 15.25
CA LEU A 140 5.79 8.24 14.02
C LEU A 140 4.73 8.45 12.94
N GLU A 141 3.45 8.41 13.28
CA GLU A 141 2.35 8.70 12.34
C GLU A 141 2.45 10.14 11.77
N ARG A 142 2.76 11.11 12.62
CA ARG A 142 2.99 12.49 12.18
C ARG A 142 4.20 12.58 11.24
N HIS A 143 5.30 11.92 11.59
CA HIS A 143 6.50 11.90 10.75
C HIS A 143 6.26 11.20 9.40
N LEU A 144 5.53 10.09 9.37
CA LEU A 144 5.13 9.44 8.12
C LEU A 144 4.39 10.40 7.19
N ARG A 145 3.47 11.21 7.72
CA ARG A 145 2.77 12.23 6.93
C ARG A 145 3.69 13.32 6.40
N GLU A 146 4.70 13.75 7.19
CA GLU A 146 5.68 14.74 6.79
C GLU A 146 6.59 14.23 5.67
N VAL A 147 7.00 12.95 5.72
CA VAL A 147 7.89 12.34 4.72
C VAL A 147 7.15 11.67 3.56
N ALA A 148 5.82 11.82 3.46
CA ALA A 148 5.07 11.22 2.36
C ALA A 148 5.48 11.76 0.98
N LEU A 149 5.96 13.00 0.91
CA LEU A 149 6.47 13.66 -0.29
C LEU A 149 7.96 13.39 -0.54
N PRO A 150 8.40 13.47 -1.79
CA PRO A 150 7.61 13.58 -3.00
C PRO A 150 6.88 12.28 -3.33
N THR A 151 5.66 12.37 -3.80
CA THR A 151 4.94 11.19 -4.29
C THR A 151 5.37 10.84 -5.72
N ARG A 152 5.20 9.58 -6.10
CA ARG A 152 5.40 9.11 -7.48
C ARG A 152 4.05 8.67 -8.05
N LYS A 153 3.75 9.06 -9.29
CA LYS A 153 2.61 8.48 -10.01
C LYS A 153 2.94 7.05 -10.41
N ASN A 154 2.00 6.15 -10.21
CA ASN A 154 2.05 4.86 -10.87
C ASN A 154 1.78 5.09 -12.38
N GLU A 155 2.66 4.63 -13.25
CA GLU A 155 2.77 4.98 -14.67
C GLU A 155 1.45 4.86 -15.47
N ASN A 156 0.49 4.07 -15.01
CA ASN A 156 -0.76 3.79 -15.73
C ASN A 156 -2.03 4.25 -15.01
N ASN A 157 -1.96 4.98 -13.89
CA ASN A 157 -3.17 5.33 -13.15
C ASN A 157 -3.01 6.57 -12.26
N ALA A 158 -4.14 7.07 -11.75
CA ALA A 158 -4.23 8.22 -10.84
C ALA A 158 -3.73 7.94 -9.40
N LEU A 159 -3.19 6.74 -9.13
CA LEU A 159 -2.69 6.36 -7.83
C LEU A 159 -1.31 6.96 -7.58
N LEU A 160 -1.12 7.47 -6.38
CA LEU A 160 0.15 8.01 -5.92
C LEU A 160 0.84 7.02 -4.98
N ILE A 161 2.15 6.93 -5.09
CA ILE A 161 3.01 6.10 -4.25
C ILE A 161 3.80 7.03 -3.35
N PRO A 162 3.86 6.79 -2.03
CA PRO A 162 4.64 7.62 -1.11
C PRO A 162 6.12 7.61 -1.41
N SER A 163 6.83 8.55 -0.81
CA SER A 163 8.29 8.63 -0.90
C SER A 163 8.98 7.34 -0.45
N THR A 164 10.23 7.18 -0.83
CA THR A 164 11.07 6.06 -0.39
C THR A 164 11.24 6.02 1.12
N ASN A 165 11.39 7.17 1.78
CA ASN A 165 11.53 7.26 3.24
C ASN A 165 10.25 6.87 3.97
N PHE A 166 9.09 7.29 3.46
CA PHE A 166 7.80 6.81 3.97
C PHE A 166 7.71 5.29 3.88
N ASN A 167 7.99 4.72 2.69
CA ASN A 167 7.88 3.27 2.48
C ASN A 167 8.85 2.48 3.38
N ALA A 168 10.07 2.95 3.57
CA ALA A 168 11.04 2.31 4.47
C ALA A 168 10.47 2.17 5.89
N LEU A 169 10.02 3.26 6.49
CA LEU A 169 9.47 3.27 7.84
C LEU A 169 8.14 2.53 7.93
N PHE A 170 7.22 2.76 6.98
CA PHE A 170 5.90 2.15 7.01
C PHE A 170 5.96 0.63 6.85
N LEU A 171 6.74 0.11 5.88
CA LEU A 171 6.87 -1.34 5.67
C LEU A 171 7.49 -2.03 6.90
N THR A 172 8.46 -1.39 7.54
CA THR A 172 9.08 -1.91 8.78
C THR A 172 8.07 -1.95 9.92
N ALA A 173 7.42 -0.84 10.22
CA ALA A 173 6.44 -0.75 11.31
C ALA A 173 5.25 -1.70 11.08
N HIS A 174 4.79 -1.83 9.83
CA HIS A 174 3.72 -2.75 9.44
C HIS A 174 4.15 -4.22 9.62
N ALA A 175 5.36 -4.59 9.19
CA ALA A 175 5.88 -5.94 9.37
C ALA A 175 6.08 -6.28 10.85
N MET A 176 6.59 -5.34 11.65
CA MET A 176 6.73 -5.49 13.10
C MET A 176 5.39 -5.68 13.79
N SER A 177 4.36 -4.91 13.42
CA SER A 177 3.01 -5.09 13.95
C SER A 177 2.48 -6.50 13.71
N HIS A 178 2.65 -7.04 12.49
CA HIS A 178 2.28 -8.42 12.20
C HIS A 178 3.11 -9.43 13.02
N PHE A 179 4.41 -9.20 13.14
CA PHE A 179 5.29 -10.08 13.92
C PHE A 179 4.88 -10.16 15.39
N LEU A 180 4.51 -9.03 15.98
CA LEU A 180 4.19 -8.94 17.41
C LEU A 180 2.78 -9.40 17.76
N TYR A 181 1.80 -9.18 16.88
CA TYR A 181 0.38 -9.32 17.24
C TYR A 181 -0.39 -10.37 16.44
N GLU A 182 0.16 -10.83 15.31
CA GLU A 182 -0.52 -11.79 14.43
C GLU A 182 0.44 -12.93 14.05
N SER A 183 0.88 -12.93 12.80
CA SER A 183 1.94 -13.77 12.27
C SER A 183 2.57 -13.09 11.06
N ILE A 184 3.90 -13.05 11.02
CA ILE A 184 4.61 -12.53 9.85
C ILE A 184 4.44 -13.51 8.67
N LYS A 185 4.03 -12.99 7.53
CA LYS A 185 3.95 -13.77 6.29
C LYS A 185 5.26 -13.61 5.51
N ILE A 186 5.69 -14.66 4.83
CA ILE A 186 6.88 -14.62 3.97
C ILE A 186 6.83 -13.46 2.95
N ARG A 187 5.63 -13.08 2.54
CA ARG A 187 5.38 -11.92 1.67
C ARG A 187 5.90 -10.61 2.27
N ASN A 188 5.79 -10.41 3.58
CA ASN A 188 6.27 -9.18 4.23
C ASN A 188 7.81 -9.09 4.14
N VAL A 189 8.48 -10.23 4.27
CA VAL A 189 9.94 -10.32 4.10
C VAL A 189 10.33 -10.07 2.64
N LEU A 190 9.60 -10.64 1.70
CA LEU A 190 9.84 -10.47 0.27
C LEU A 190 9.58 -9.02 -0.18
N ASP A 191 8.50 -8.40 0.29
CA ASP A 191 8.18 -6.99 0.04
C ASP A 191 9.36 -6.10 0.44
N TRP A 192 9.92 -6.33 1.65
CA TRP A 192 11.07 -5.60 2.15
C TRP A 192 12.35 -5.86 1.36
N ALA A 193 12.64 -7.11 1.03
CA ALA A 193 13.82 -7.47 0.24
C ALA A 193 13.80 -6.84 -1.16
N LEU A 194 12.65 -6.84 -1.84
CA LEU A 194 12.49 -6.24 -3.16
C LEU A 194 12.52 -4.70 -3.11
N PHE A 195 11.94 -4.11 -2.05
CA PHE A 195 12.08 -2.69 -1.78
C PHE A 195 13.56 -2.30 -1.64
N LEU A 196 14.30 -2.98 -0.77
CA LEU A 196 15.74 -2.71 -0.58
C LEU A 196 16.54 -2.85 -1.88
N LYS A 197 16.28 -3.90 -2.65
CA LYS A 197 16.98 -4.12 -3.92
C LYS A 197 16.86 -2.92 -4.87
N LYS A 198 15.74 -2.18 -4.84
CA LYS A 198 15.52 -1.04 -5.73
C LYS A 198 15.83 0.31 -5.08
N GLU A 199 15.59 0.46 -3.80
CA GLU A 199 15.51 1.79 -3.15
C GLU A 199 16.56 2.03 -2.06
N GLN A 200 17.38 1.06 -1.69
CA GLN A 200 18.32 1.18 -0.56
C GLN A 200 19.23 2.41 -0.63
N ASN A 201 19.60 2.86 -1.83
CA ASN A 201 20.45 4.04 -2.02
C ASN A 201 19.69 5.38 -1.89
N ASN A 202 18.35 5.33 -1.88
CA ASN A 202 17.46 6.49 -1.81
C ASN A 202 16.84 6.67 -0.41
N VAL A 203 17.13 5.75 0.53
CA VAL A 203 16.65 5.81 1.92
C VAL A 203 17.59 6.68 2.76
N ASP A 204 17.03 7.61 3.52
CA ASP A 204 17.73 8.28 4.60
C ASP A 204 17.87 7.32 5.80
N TRP A 205 18.93 6.51 5.78
CA TRP A 205 19.20 5.50 6.79
C TRP A 205 19.43 6.08 8.18
N LYS A 206 19.94 7.30 8.27
CA LYS A 206 20.14 7.96 9.57
C LYS A 206 18.79 8.18 10.24
N THR A 207 17.88 8.88 9.58
CA THR A 207 16.51 9.13 10.08
C THR A 207 15.75 7.83 10.27
N PHE A 208 15.92 6.84 9.38
CA PHE A 208 15.30 5.53 9.52
C PHE A 208 15.69 4.85 10.85
N TRP A 209 16.97 4.76 11.18
CA TRP A 209 17.43 4.12 12.42
C TRP A 209 17.02 4.90 13.67
N GLU A 210 17.05 6.23 13.64
CA GLU A 210 16.55 7.06 14.72
C GLU A 210 15.07 6.77 15.07
N TRP A 211 14.26 6.42 14.08
CA TRP A 211 12.87 6.01 14.30
C TRP A 211 12.74 4.55 14.71
N CYS A 212 13.55 3.65 14.20
CA CYS A 212 13.56 2.25 14.64
C CYS A 212 13.91 2.11 16.11
N GLU A 213 14.79 2.95 16.65
CA GLU A 213 15.14 2.98 18.08
C GLU A 213 14.00 3.48 18.98
N LYS A 214 13.03 4.20 18.42
CA LYS A 214 11.86 4.71 19.15
C LYS A 214 10.64 3.79 19.08
N MET A 215 10.61 2.87 18.12
CA MET A 215 9.51 1.92 17.91
C MET A 215 9.59 0.73 18.86
#